data_f8c913c51b912274d068948578841cf5
#
_entry.id   f8c913c51b912274d068948578841cf5
#
_cell.length_a   1.000
_cell.length_b   1.000
_cell.length_c   1.000
_cell.angle_alpha   90.00
_cell.angle_beta   90.00
_cell.angle_gamma   90.00
#
_symmetry.space_group_name_H-M   'P 1'
#
loop_
_entity.id
_entity.type
_entity.pdbx_description
1 polymer ?
#
loop_
_entity_poly.entity_id
_entity_poly.type
_entity_poly.pdbx_seq_one_letter_code
_entity_poly.pdbx_strand_id
1 'polypeptide(L)'
;GLARRPVNQIESLMGAGANALIRRLLVGPAPQGLTPQVADAVVASFEYCYGAIAGTQCAPYPGCFKALSRLQAAGVHMACVTNKELRHARAVLRRVGLHDFFATVVGGDSYANKKPHGSVLRNVAAGMGVALSRVTHVGDSSIDVEAARNAGVTAWAVPYGYNAGVPVALSKPDRMFDDLAAVADAVLEAGVS
;
A
#
# COMPACT_ATOMS: atom_id res chain seq x y z
N GLY A 1 -7.52 -1.76 -31.20
CA GLY A 1 -7.29 -1.20 -29.86
C GLY A 1 -8.31 -1.76 -28.87
N LEU A 2 -7.96 -1.81 -27.59
CA LEU A 2 -8.88 -2.22 -26.53
C LEU A 2 -9.93 -1.14 -26.27
N ALA A 3 -11.17 -1.53 -25.95
CA ALA A 3 -12.22 -0.60 -25.58
C ALA A 3 -11.84 0.14 -24.27
N ARG A 4 -12.20 1.44 -24.21
CA ARG A 4 -12.05 2.19 -22.95
C ARG A 4 -12.92 1.58 -21.86
N ARG A 5 -12.38 1.48 -20.63
CA ARG A 5 -13.11 1.01 -19.48
C ARG A 5 -13.47 2.17 -18.55
N PRO A 6 -14.64 2.15 -17.91
CA PRO A 6 -15.00 3.15 -16.90
C PRO A 6 -14.02 3.14 -15.73
N VAL A 7 -13.76 4.31 -15.14
CA VAL A 7 -12.80 4.48 -14.03
C VAL A 7 -13.18 3.63 -12.82
N ASN A 8 -14.46 3.60 -12.44
CA ASN A 8 -14.97 2.79 -11.33
C ASN A 8 -14.69 1.28 -11.49
N GLN A 9 -14.70 0.76 -12.75
CA GLN A 9 -14.34 -0.62 -13.01
C GLN A 9 -12.85 -0.88 -12.78
N ILE A 10 -12.00 0.11 -13.08
CA ILE A 10 -10.56 0.02 -12.84
C ILE A 10 -10.28 0.08 -11.34
N GLU A 11 -10.92 1.01 -10.63
CA GLU A 11 -10.78 1.17 -9.17
C GLU A 11 -11.13 -0.09 -8.40
N SER A 12 -12.19 -0.80 -8.78
CA SER A 12 -12.59 -2.06 -8.14
C SER A 12 -11.57 -3.20 -8.30
N LEU A 13 -10.63 -3.09 -9.23
CA LEU A 13 -9.58 -4.07 -9.48
C LEU A 13 -8.23 -3.69 -8.84
N MET A 14 -8.14 -2.50 -8.24
CA MET A 14 -6.91 -2.02 -7.61
C MET A 14 -6.60 -2.78 -6.29
N GLY A 15 -5.37 -2.66 -5.82
CA GLY A 15 -4.91 -3.25 -4.55
C GLY A 15 -3.89 -4.37 -4.70
N ALA A 16 -3.88 -5.09 -5.83
CA ALA A 16 -2.94 -6.20 -6.06
C ALA A 16 -1.66 -5.80 -6.86
N GLY A 17 -1.43 -4.50 -7.09
CA GLY A 17 -0.34 -3.96 -7.92
C GLY A 17 -0.71 -3.80 -9.38
N ALA A 18 0.06 -2.98 -10.11
CA ALA A 18 -0.25 -2.57 -11.48
C ALA A 18 -0.23 -3.73 -12.48
N ASN A 19 0.74 -4.65 -12.37
CA ASN A 19 0.83 -5.82 -13.23
C ASN A 19 -0.42 -6.71 -13.12
N ALA A 20 -0.87 -6.99 -11.88
CA ALA A 20 -2.08 -7.77 -11.65
C ALA A 20 -3.33 -7.05 -12.19
N LEU A 21 -3.42 -5.73 -12.03
CA LEU A 21 -4.50 -4.91 -12.56
C LEU A 21 -4.56 -5.03 -14.10
N ILE A 22 -3.45 -4.78 -14.77
CA ILE A 22 -3.40 -4.84 -16.25
C ILE A 22 -3.76 -6.24 -16.75
N ARG A 23 -3.19 -7.29 -16.15
CA ARG A 23 -3.52 -8.68 -16.54
C ARG A 23 -5.01 -8.99 -16.35
N ARG A 24 -5.64 -8.55 -15.25
CA ARG A 24 -7.08 -8.70 -15.02
C ARG A 24 -7.92 -7.95 -16.07
N LEU A 25 -7.49 -6.75 -16.45
CA LEU A 25 -8.16 -5.97 -17.50
C LEU A 25 -8.05 -6.64 -18.88
N LEU A 26 -7.00 -7.42 -19.13
CA LEU A 26 -6.76 -8.15 -20.37
C LEU A 26 -7.47 -9.51 -20.42
N VAL A 27 -7.83 -10.13 -19.28
CA VAL A 27 -8.49 -11.46 -19.17
C VAL A 27 -10.01 -11.40 -19.39
N GLY A 28 -10.64 -10.21 -19.50
CA GLY A 28 -12.03 -10.09 -19.96
C GLY A 28 -12.26 -10.76 -21.32
N PRO A 29 -13.42 -10.68 -22.01
CA PRO A 29 -13.60 -11.28 -23.33
C PRO A 29 -12.44 -10.82 -24.22
N ALA A 30 -11.45 -11.72 -24.31
CA ALA A 30 -10.13 -11.39 -24.85
C ALA A 30 -10.31 -10.97 -26.31
N PRO A 31 -9.74 -9.84 -26.72
CA PRO A 31 -9.65 -9.53 -28.14
C PRO A 31 -8.96 -10.73 -28.82
N GLN A 32 -9.51 -11.20 -29.93
CA GLN A 32 -8.85 -12.21 -30.74
C GLN A 32 -7.40 -11.77 -30.98
N GLY A 33 -6.42 -12.61 -30.59
CA GLY A 33 -5.01 -12.32 -30.79
C GLY A 33 -4.23 -11.82 -29.55
N LEU A 34 -4.79 -11.85 -28.34
CA LEU A 34 -4.00 -11.54 -27.14
C LEU A 34 -3.07 -12.71 -26.78
N THR A 35 -1.84 -12.65 -27.28
CA THR A 35 -0.78 -13.60 -26.89
C THR A 35 -0.10 -13.14 -25.57
N PRO A 36 0.59 -14.03 -24.84
CA PRO A 36 1.38 -13.65 -23.67
C PRO A 36 2.36 -12.51 -23.98
N GLN A 37 3.00 -12.50 -25.14
CA GLN A 37 3.94 -11.47 -25.57
C GLN A 37 3.26 -10.09 -25.72
N VAL A 38 2.03 -10.06 -26.25
CA VAL A 38 1.24 -8.83 -26.35
C VAL A 38 0.85 -8.33 -24.96
N ALA A 39 0.46 -9.23 -24.05
CA ALA A 39 0.16 -8.87 -22.66
C ALA A 39 1.37 -8.26 -21.96
N ASP A 40 2.55 -8.85 -22.12
CA ASP A 40 3.79 -8.35 -21.53
C ASP A 40 4.19 -6.98 -22.14
N ALA A 41 4.01 -6.77 -23.44
CA ALA A 41 4.25 -5.48 -24.09
C ALA A 41 3.29 -4.38 -23.57
N VAL A 42 2.02 -4.73 -23.32
CA VAL A 42 1.04 -3.80 -22.72
C VAL A 42 1.44 -3.45 -21.28
N VAL A 43 1.87 -4.44 -20.47
CA VAL A 43 2.37 -4.19 -19.12
C VAL A 43 3.59 -3.27 -19.16
N ALA A 44 4.57 -3.54 -20.03
CA ALA A 44 5.77 -2.72 -20.15
C ALA A 44 5.45 -1.28 -20.58
N SER A 45 4.53 -1.09 -21.54
CA SER A 45 4.07 0.22 -21.98
C SER A 45 3.36 0.99 -20.86
N PHE A 46 2.49 0.31 -20.10
CA PHE A 46 1.84 0.89 -18.93
C PHE A 46 2.87 1.34 -17.89
N GLU A 47 3.82 0.48 -17.56
CA GLU A 47 4.86 0.75 -16.59
C GLU A 47 5.72 1.97 -16.98
N TYR A 48 6.06 2.10 -18.25
CA TYR A 48 6.77 3.26 -18.77
C TYR A 48 5.95 4.55 -18.61
N CYS A 49 4.71 4.56 -19.09
CA CYS A 49 3.82 5.72 -18.98
C CYS A 49 3.51 6.08 -17.53
N TYR A 50 3.21 5.07 -16.71
CA TYR A 50 2.90 5.28 -15.29
C TYR A 50 4.10 5.83 -14.52
N GLY A 51 5.31 5.34 -14.81
CA GLY A 51 6.55 5.85 -14.19
C GLY A 51 6.75 7.36 -14.39
N ALA A 52 6.36 7.90 -15.54
CA ALA A 52 6.45 9.33 -15.82
C ALA A 52 5.48 10.18 -14.97
N ILE A 53 4.27 9.65 -14.70
CA ILE A 53 3.20 10.41 -14.04
C ILE A 53 2.95 9.99 -12.56
N ALA A 54 3.56 8.91 -12.09
CA ALA A 54 3.37 8.44 -10.72
C ALA A 54 3.70 9.55 -9.69
N GLY A 55 2.72 9.93 -8.89
CA GLY A 55 2.86 10.99 -7.88
C GLY A 55 2.71 12.44 -8.38
N THR A 56 2.44 12.67 -9.68
CA THR A 56 2.30 14.05 -10.20
C THR A 56 0.94 14.68 -9.88
N GLN A 57 -0.08 13.85 -9.64
CA GLN A 57 -1.45 14.29 -9.39
C GLN A 57 -1.99 13.73 -8.08
N CYS A 58 -1.13 13.51 -7.08
CA CYS A 58 -1.53 13.07 -5.76
C CYS A 58 -0.97 14.01 -4.70
N ALA A 59 -1.68 14.10 -3.59
CA ALA A 59 -1.25 14.78 -2.39
C ALA A 59 -1.42 13.85 -1.19
N PRO A 60 -0.64 14.01 -0.12
CA PRO A 60 -0.88 13.32 1.14
C PRO A 60 -2.25 13.70 1.69
N TYR A 61 -2.90 12.77 2.37
CA TYR A 61 -4.13 13.06 3.10
C TYR A 61 -3.90 14.14 4.15
N PRO A 62 -4.92 14.94 4.49
CA PRO A 62 -4.82 15.97 5.52
C PRO A 62 -4.22 15.42 6.82
N GLY A 63 -3.34 16.19 7.45
CA GLY A 63 -2.68 15.79 8.70
C GLY A 63 -1.54 14.79 8.58
N CYS A 64 -1.31 14.17 7.41
CA CYS A 64 -0.29 13.14 7.21
C CYS A 64 1.11 13.61 7.63
N PHE A 65 1.59 14.75 7.12
CA PHE A 65 2.89 15.29 7.49
C PHE A 65 3.04 15.51 8.99
N LYS A 66 2.03 16.13 9.62
CA LYS A 66 2.05 16.40 11.05
C LYS A 66 2.13 15.11 11.87
N ALA A 67 1.35 14.09 11.50
CA ALA A 67 1.36 12.79 12.16
C ALA A 67 2.74 12.12 12.06
N LEU A 68 3.29 12.02 10.84
CA LEU A 68 4.59 11.38 10.61
C LEU A 68 5.74 12.14 11.29
N SER A 69 5.72 13.49 11.27
CA SER A 69 6.72 14.31 11.97
C SER A 69 6.70 14.08 13.48
N ARG A 70 5.52 13.95 14.09
CA ARG A 70 5.39 13.67 15.54
C ARG A 70 5.93 12.29 15.88
N LEU A 71 5.61 11.27 15.09
CA LEU A 71 6.12 9.92 15.28
C LEU A 71 7.64 9.87 15.11
N GLN A 72 8.19 10.54 14.10
CA GLN A 72 9.62 10.61 13.87
C GLN A 72 10.34 11.32 15.02
N ALA A 73 9.81 12.45 15.50
CA ALA A 73 10.37 13.20 16.62
C ALA A 73 10.38 12.40 17.93
N ALA A 74 9.43 11.47 18.09
CA ALA A 74 9.37 10.55 19.22
C ALA A 74 10.22 9.28 19.03
N GLY A 75 11.02 9.18 17.95
CA GLY A 75 11.88 8.03 17.68
C GLY A 75 11.14 6.77 17.23
N VAL A 76 9.90 6.88 16.79
CA VAL A 76 9.14 5.73 16.27
C VAL A 76 9.71 5.32 14.91
N HIS A 77 10.11 4.07 14.80
CA HIS A 77 10.60 3.51 13.54
C HIS A 77 9.42 3.26 12.59
N MET A 78 9.43 3.89 11.44
CA MET A 78 8.36 3.78 10.45
C MET A 78 8.84 3.10 9.18
N ALA A 79 7.99 2.24 8.59
CA ALA A 79 8.19 1.60 7.30
C ALA A 79 6.97 1.81 6.40
N CYS A 80 7.20 2.02 5.10
CA CYS A 80 6.13 2.01 4.10
C CYS A 80 6.09 0.65 3.42
N VAL A 81 4.95 -0.06 3.52
CA VAL A 81 4.74 -1.37 2.90
C VAL A 81 3.54 -1.33 1.97
N THR A 82 3.78 -1.49 0.67
CA THR A 82 2.75 -1.37 -0.36
C THR A 82 2.82 -2.49 -1.39
N ASN A 83 1.68 -2.81 -2.02
CA ASN A 83 1.64 -3.71 -3.18
C ASN A 83 1.99 -3.01 -4.51
N LYS A 84 2.18 -1.67 -4.48
CA LYS A 84 2.74 -0.93 -5.60
C LYS A 84 4.20 -1.36 -5.80
N GLU A 85 4.66 -1.44 -7.04
CA GLU A 85 6.06 -1.74 -7.36
C GLU A 85 6.99 -0.70 -6.71
N LEU A 86 8.13 -1.17 -6.16
CA LEU A 86 9.03 -0.38 -5.31
C LEU A 86 9.48 0.93 -5.98
N ARG A 87 9.83 0.87 -7.27
CA ARG A 87 10.25 2.04 -8.04
C ARG A 87 9.19 3.15 -8.04
N HIS A 88 7.92 2.77 -8.24
CA HIS A 88 6.79 3.70 -8.26
C HIS A 88 6.43 4.19 -6.87
N ALA A 89 6.50 3.31 -5.87
CA ALA A 89 6.28 3.70 -4.47
C ALA A 89 7.28 4.77 -4.03
N ARG A 90 8.57 4.57 -4.30
CA ARG A 90 9.62 5.55 -4.00
C ARG A 90 9.45 6.86 -4.78
N ALA A 91 9.07 6.78 -6.06
CA ALA A 91 8.83 7.98 -6.87
C ALA A 91 7.68 8.82 -6.30
N VAL A 92 6.57 8.19 -5.92
CA VAL A 92 5.44 8.86 -5.27
C VAL A 92 5.87 9.49 -3.96
N LEU A 93 6.47 8.73 -3.05
CA LEU A 93 6.89 9.22 -1.74
C LEU A 93 7.85 10.42 -1.82
N ARG A 94 8.81 10.39 -2.76
CA ARG A 94 9.73 11.52 -2.99
C ARG A 94 8.99 12.74 -3.51
N ARG A 95 8.11 12.57 -4.49
CA ARG A 95 7.36 13.69 -5.09
C ARG A 95 6.44 14.39 -4.11
N VAL A 96 5.85 13.62 -3.19
CA VAL A 96 4.98 14.19 -2.15
C VAL A 96 5.72 14.52 -0.84
N GLY A 97 7.06 14.39 -0.80
CA GLY A 97 7.89 14.76 0.35
C GLY A 97 7.78 13.83 1.56
N LEU A 98 7.30 12.59 1.39
CA LEU A 98 7.10 11.64 2.50
C LEU A 98 8.21 10.60 2.63
N HIS A 99 9.16 10.52 1.67
CA HIS A 99 10.15 9.45 1.61
C HIS A 99 11.00 9.35 2.88
N ASP A 100 11.43 10.49 3.41
CA ASP A 100 12.43 10.57 4.48
C ASP A 100 11.86 10.30 5.89
N PHE A 101 10.54 10.12 6.00
CA PHE A 101 9.92 9.61 7.23
C PHE A 101 10.11 8.11 7.43
N PHE A 102 10.40 7.37 6.37
CA PHE A 102 10.43 5.91 6.43
C PHE A 102 11.86 5.37 6.41
N ALA A 103 12.23 4.61 7.44
CA ALA A 103 13.51 3.90 7.51
C ALA A 103 13.64 2.87 6.38
N THR A 104 12.52 2.31 5.93
CA THR A 104 12.49 1.40 4.78
C THR A 104 11.19 1.54 3.98
N VAL A 105 11.29 1.31 2.66
CA VAL A 105 10.16 1.27 1.73
C VAL A 105 10.17 -0.08 1.03
N VAL A 106 9.08 -0.83 1.16
CA VAL A 106 8.88 -2.16 0.57
C VAL A 106 7.74 -2.10 -0.42
N GLY A 107 8.01 -2.44 -1.67
CA GLY A 107 7.05 -2.56 -2.76
C GLY A 107 6.55 -3.98 -2.96
N GLY A 108 5.57 -4.15 -3.83
CA GLY A 108 4.97 -5.45 -4.15
C GLY A 108 5.89 -6.43 -4.88
N ASP A 109 7.05 -5.95 -5.32
CA ASP A 109 8.12 -6.68 -6.00
C ASP A 109 9.42 -6.81 -5.15
N SER A 110 9.40 -6.35 -3.89
CA SER A 110 10.57 -6.38 -3.03
C SER A 110 10.88 -7.76 -2.46
N TYR A 111 9.86 -8.61 -2.33
CA TYR A 111 9.97 -9.98 -1.82
C TYR A 111 9.21 -10.94 -2.73
N ALA A 112 9.41 -12.25 -2.54
CA ALA A 112 8.68 -13.30 -3.27
C ALA A 112 7.16 -13.22 -3.08
N ASN A 113 6.73 -12.75 -1.91
CA ASN A 113 5.32 -12.55 -1.56
C ASN A 113 5.04 -11.06 -1.33
N LYS A 114 3.78 -10.66 -1.52
CA LYS A 114 3.24 -9.33 -1.21
C LYS A 114 2.03 -9.44 -0.29
N LYS A 115 1.52 -8.33 0.23
CA LYS A 115 0.29 -8.33 1.03
C LYS A 115 -0.87 -8.98 0.24
N PRO A 116 -1.68 -9.84 0.84
CA PRO A 116 -1.88 -10.07 2.28
C PRO A 116 -0.98 -11.15 2.91
N HIS A 117 0.07 -11.63 2.25
CA HIS A 117 0.96 -12.64 2.83
C HIS A 117 1.78 -12.05 3.99
N GLY A 118 1.67 -12.66 5.20
CA GLY A 118 2.27 -12.12 6.43
C GLY A 118 3.79 -12.08 6.46
N SER A 119 4.49 -12.86 5.60
CA SER A 119 5.95 -12.83 5.52
C SER A 119 6.50 -11.44 5.19
N VAL A 120 5.73 -10.63 4.46
CA VAL A 120 6.16 -9.27 4.10
C VAL A 120 6.41 -8.44 5.35
N LEU A 121 5.43 -8.39 6.26
CA LEU A 121 5.55 -7.63 7.51
C LEU A 121 6.58 -8.24 8.45
N ARG A 122 6.67 -9.57 8.51
CA ARG A 122 7.72 -10.25 9.31
C ARG A 122 9.13 -9.91 8.81
N ASN A 123 9.34 -9.89 7.49
CA ASN A 123 10.63 -9.54 6.90
C ASN A 123 11.00 -8.07 7.18
N VAL A 124 10.02 -7.16 7.11
CA VAL A 124 10.22 -5.75 7.44
C VAL A 124 10.61 -5.61 8.92
N ALA A 125 9.87 -6.23 9.83
CA ALA A 125 10.15 -6.20 11.26
C ALA A 125 11.55 -6.75 11.57
N ALA A 126 11.91 -7.90 10.99
CA ALA A 126 13.24 -8.50 11.13
C ALA A 126 14.35 -7.59 10.60
N GLY A 127 14.16 -6.99 9.42
CA GLY A 127 15.13 -6.04 8.84
C GLY A 127 15.32 -4.76 9.64
N MET A 128 14.32 -4.37 10.44
CA MET A 128 14.38 -3.23 11.34
C MET A 128 14.80 -3.61 12.79
N GLY A 129 15.01 -4.89 13.06
CA GLY A 129 15.36 -5.38 14.41
C GLY A 129 14.23 -5.24 15.44
N VAL A 130 12.96 -5.24 14.99
CA VAL A 130 11.79 -5.01 15.85
C VAL A 130 11.03 -6.31 16.08
N ALA A 131 10.73 -6.62 17.36
CA ALA A 131 9.89 -7.76 17.72
C ALA A 131 8.45 -7.58 17.18
N LEU A 132 7.83 -8.67 16.68
CA LEU A 132 6.48 -8.61 16.08
C LEU A 132 5.42 -8.07 17.06
N SER A 133 5.57 -8.32 18.35
CA SER A 133 4.67 -7.80 19.40
C SER A 133 4.70 -6.28 19.54
N ARG A 134 5.70 -5.62 18.98
CA ARG A 134 5.84 -4.15 18.95
C ARG A 134 5.50 -3.54 17.59
N VAL A 135 5.01 -4.34 16.65
CA VAL A 135 4.66 -3.89 15.30
C VAL A 135 3.17 -3.66 15.20
N THR A 136 2.81 -2.49 14.72
CA THR A 136 1.44 -2.17 14.29
C THR A 136 1.45 -1.88 12.80
N HIS A 137 0.60 -2.57 12.05
CA HIS A 137 0.37 -2.27 10.63
C HIS A 137 -0.89 -1.43 10.49
N VAL A 138 -0.76 -0.25 9.88
CA VAL A 138 -1.87 0.66 9.60
C VAL A 138 -2.19 0.62 8.11
N GLY A 139 -3.44 0.38 7.77
CA GLY A 139 -3.87 0.29 6.37
C GLY A 139 -5.28 0.80 6.13
N ASP A 140 -5.73 0.69 4.90
CA ASP A 140 -7.01 1.22 4.42
C ASP A 140 -7.90 0.14 3.76
N SER A 141 -7.42 -1.10 3.70
CA SER A 141 -8.09 -2.18 2.98
C SER A 141 -8.05 -3.53 3.72
N SER A 142 -8.88 -4.49 3.28
CA SER A 142 -8.86 -5.86 3.77
C SER A 142 -7.48 -6.51 3.62
N ILE A 143 -6.76 -6.19 2.53
CA ILE A 143 -5.43 -6.70 2.25
C ILE A 143 -4.44 -6.34 3.37
N ASP A 144 -4.58 -5.16 3.96
CA ASP A 144 -3.73 -4.68 5.06
C ASP A 144 -4.04 -5.41 6.36
N VAL A 145 -5.33 -5.50 6.70
CA VAL A 145 -5.79 -6.18 7.91
C VAL A 145 -5.41 -7.67 7.87
N GLU A 146 -5.61 -8.32 6.72
CA GLU A 146 -5.21 -9.71 6.52
C GLU A 146 -3.69 -9.89 6.61
N ALA A 147 -2.90 -8.97 6.03
CA ALA A 147 -1.44 -9.03 6.12
C ALA A 147 -0.96 -8.96 7.58
N ALA A 148 -1.53 -8.04 8.37
CA ALA A 148 -1.22 -7.90 9.78
C ALA A 148 -1.58 -9.17 10.56
N ARG A 149 -2.79 -9.69 10.36
CA ARG A 149 -3.24 -10.93 10.98
C ARG A 149 -2.38 -12.13 10.62
N ASN A 150 -2.04 -12.28 9.33
CA ASN A 150 -1.18 -13.36 8.83
C ASN A 150 0.27 -13.21 9.31
N ALA A 151 0.69 -12.02 9.70
CA ALA A 151 2.00 -11.77 10.29
C ALA A 151 2.04 -11.98 11.80
N GLY A 152 0.90 -11.94 12.48
CA GLY A 152 0.79 -11.96 13.93
C GLY A 152 1.12 -10.59 14.55
N VAL A 153 0.81 -9.50 13.87
CA VAL A 153 1.02 -8.12 14.34
C VAL A 153 -0.32 -7.39 14.47
N THR A 154 -0.33 -6.30 15.23
CA THR A 154 -1.53 -5.48 15.43
C THR A 154 -2.00 -4.85 14.13
N ALA A 155 -3.30 -4.97 13.84
CA ALA A 155 -3.97 -4.45 12.65
C ALA A 155 -4.78 -3.20 12.99
N TRP A 156 -4.33 -2.02 12.59
CA TRP A 156 -5.08 -0.78 12.68
C TRP A 156 -5.53 -0.32 11.29
N ALA A 157 -6.63 0.40 11.22
CA ALA A 157 -7.13 0.87 9.94
C ALA A 157 -7.69 2.30 9.99
N VAL A 158 -7.66 2.94 8.82
CA VAL A 158 -8.34 4.22 8.53
C VAL A 158 -9.42 4.00 7.49
N PRO A 159 -10.55 4.77 7.51
CA PRO A 159 -11.71 4.48 6.65
C PRO A 159 -11.56 5.00 5.22
N TYR A 160 -10.54 5.78 4.92
CA TYR A 160 -10.27 6.37 3.61
C TYR A 160 -9.11 5.67 2.90
N GLY A 161 -9.12 5.67 1.58
CA GLY A 161 -8.11 5.05 0.72
C GLY A 161 -8.72 4.13 -0.33
N TYR A 162 -7.93 3.15 -0.79
CA TYR A 162 -8.33 2.24 -1.86
C TYR A 162 -8.73 0.86 -1.31
N ASN A 163 -10.00 0.72 -0.98
CA ASN A 163 -10.57 -0.50 -0.41
C ASN A 163 -11.45 -1.31 -1.39
N ALA A 164 -11.34 -1.06 -2.68
CA ALA A 164 -12.15 -1.67 -3.74
C ALA A 164 -13.68 -1.51 -3.53
N GLY A 165 -14.10 -0.43 -2.86
CA GLY A 165 -15.51 -0.15 -2.55
C GLY A 165 -16.06 -0.94 -1.36
N VAL A 166 -15.23 -1.71 -0.66
CA VAL A 166 -15.62 -2.48 0.52
C VAL A 166 -15.07 -1.81 1.78
N PRO A 167 -15.92 -1.35 2.72
CA PRO A 167 -15.45 -0.71 3.94
C PRO A 167 -14.45 -1.58 4.71
N VAL A 168 -13.27 -1.03 5.04
CA VAL A 168 -12.21 -1.77 5.75
C VAL A 168 -12.65 -2.28 7.11
N ALA A 169 -13.62 -1.63 7.75
CA ALA A 169 -14.22 -2.06 9.01
C ALA A 169 -14.80 -3.50 8.96
N LEU A 170 -15.28 -3.95 7.79
CA LEU A 170 -15.78 -5.31 7.60
C LEU A 170 -14.68 -6.38 7.74
N SER A 171 -13.40 -6.00 7.59
CA SER A 171 -12.25 -6.87 7.82
C SER A 171 -11.88 -7.01 9.29
N LYS A 172 -12.61 -6.31 10.19
CA LYS A 172 -12.45 -6.34 11.66
C LYS A 172 -10.99 -6.07 12.08
N PRO A 173 -10.42 -4.90 11.79
CA PRO A 173 -9.13 -4.49 12.37
C PRO A 173 -9.23 -4.42 13.90
N ASP A 174 -8.10 -4.49 14.60
CA ASP A 174 -8.06 -4.38 16.06
C ASP A 174 -8.52 -2.99 16.55
N ARG A 175 -8.21 -1.94 15.75
CA ARG A 175 -8.71 -0.57 15.98
C ARG A 175 -8.96 0.15 14.66
N MET A 176 -9.95 1.03 14.68
CA MET A 176 -10.22 2.01 13.61
C MET A 176 -9.89 3.41 14.13
N PHE A 177 -9.36 4.26 13.25
CA PHE A 177 -9.06 5.67 13.53
C PHE A 177 -9.61 6.54 12.40
N ASP A 178 -10.10 7.71 12.73
CA ASP A 178 -10.67 8.62 11.73
C ASP A 178 -9.59 9.17 10.79
N ASP A 179 -8.36 9.35 11.31
CA ASP A 179 -7.23 9.88 10.55
C ASP A 179 -5.86 9.44 11.11
N LEU A 180 -4.79 9.85 10.43
CA LEU A 180 -3.42 9.57 10.86
C LEU A 180 -3.00 10.36 12.10
N ALA A 181 -3.67 11.47 12.43
CA ALA A 181 -3.37 12.19 13.67
C ALA A 181 -3.80 11.37 14.88
N ALA A 182 -4.99 10.78 14.84
CA ALA A 182 -5.48 9.86 15.87
C ALA A 182 -4.62 8.59 15.98
N VAL A 183 -4.10 8.08 14.84
CA VAL A 183 -3.11 6.98 14.86
C VAL A 183 -1.85 7.40 15.61
N ALA A 184 -1.31 8.60 15.31
CA ALA A 184 -0.10 9.09 15.97
C ALA A 184 -0.31 9.29 17.48
N ASP A 185 -1.47 9.82 17.89
CA ASP A 185 -1.82 9.98 19.31
C ASP A 185 -1.79 8.62 20.02
N ALA A 186 -2.46 7.61 19.47
CA ALA A 186 -2.53 6.28 20.04
C ALA A 186 -1.15 5.57 20.13
N VAL A 187 -0.28 5.76 19.14
CA VAL A 187 1.09 5.21 19.16
C VAL A 187 1.92 5.87 20.26
N LEU A 188 1.82 7.20 20.38
CA LEU A 188 2.61 7.97 21.38
C LEU A 188 2.14 7.69 22.80
N GLU A 189 0.84 7.52 23.01
CA GLU A 189 0.28 7.12 24.31
C GLU A 189 0.76 5.72 24.73
N ALA A 190 0.80 4.76 23.81
CA ALA A 190 1.27 3.40 24.09
C ALA A 190 2.78 3.29 24.32
N GLY A 191 3.57 4.21 23.77
CA GLY A 191 5.03 4.22 23.90
C GLY A 191 5.56 4.92 25.15
N VAL A 192 4.69 5.57 25.92
CA VAL A 192 5.02 6.29 27.17
C VAL A 192 4.84 5.39 28.41
N SER A 193 4.47 4.11 28.23
CA SER A 193 4.20 3.15 29.31
C SER A 193 5.37 2.22 29.56
#